data_7c84afc126bb117f578bc06125ecbbf1
#
_entry.id   7c84afc126bb117f578bc06125ecbbf1
#
_cell.length_a   1.000
_cell.length_b   1.000
_cell.length_c   1.000
_cell.angle_alpha   90.00
_cell.angle_beta   90.00
_cell.angle_gamma   90.00
#
_symmetry.space_group_name_H-M   'P 1'
#
loop_
_entity.id
_entity.type
_entity.pdbx_description
1 polymer ?
#
loop_
_entity_poly.entity_id
_entity_poly.type
_entity_poly.pdbx_seq_one_letter_code
_entity_poly.pdbx_strand_id
1 'polypeptide(L)'
;MKKGLAVLLALVLTLSLAGCGKKNDTDAPGDDDAIPETPIKLETLHVEFVKGERDVDDLLALKDTLPLVAALSERNVEIGSAAVTFGTSAEATAQALADGSVDVAFLPLTACFDHEDTITLALVQDADDGTAIEDREAIAVTKKNKTVATDGFLAALRGAVEALCADEEGSAALSLYEAAPDYRSAEMSDFASERAAYEKESSGAIN
;
A
#
# COMPACT_ATOMS: atom_id res chain seq x y z
N MET A 1 12.33 -19.18 56.68
CA MET A 1 12.69 -19.51 55.29
C MET A 1 12.16 -18.42 54.33
N LYS A 2 12.70 -17.20 54.35
CA LYS A 2 12.27 -16.05 53.52
C LYS A 2 13.46 -15.17 53.08
N LYS A 3 14.65 -15.71 52.88
CA LYS A 3 15.85 -14.95 52.51
C LYS A 3 16.53 -15.42 51.20
N GLY A 4 15.93 -16.34 50.46
CA GLY A 4 16.53 -16.93 49.24
C GLY A 4 15.99 -16.39 47.93
N LEU A 5 14.92 -15.57 47.92
CA LEU A 5 14.25 -15.14 46.68
C LEU A 5 14.74 -13.77 46.14
N ALA A 6 15.45 -13.02 46.96
CA ALA A 6 15.90 -11.68 46.59
C ALA A 6 17.22 -11.64 45.78
N VAL A 7 17.97 -12.71 45.76
CA VAL A 7 19.30 -12.76 45.09
C VAL A 7 19.19 -13.16 43.61
N LEU A 8 18.11 -13.86 43.25
CA LEU A 8 17.95 -14.38 41.86
C LEU A 8 17.38 -13.33 40.88
N LEU A 9 16.81 -12.21 41.38
CA LEU A 9 16.24 -11.16 40.54
C LEU A 9 17.29 -10.10 40.15
N ALA A 10 18.43 -10.06 40.79
CA ALA A 10 19.50 -9.09 40.53
C ALA A 10 20.49 -9.52 39.43
N LEU A 11 20.44 -10.77 38.99
CA LEU A 11 21.42 -11.33 38.04
C LEU A 11 20.97 -11.25 36.56
N VAL A 12 19.71 -10.88 36.31
CA VAL A 12 19.14 -10.83 34.94
C VAL A 12 19.29 -9.43 34.27
N LEU A 13 19.68 -8.41 35.05
CA LEU A 13 19.72 -7.02 34.59
C LEU A 13 21.09 -6.51 34.11
N THR A 14 22.13 -7.36 34.05
CA THR A 14 23.49 -6.91 33.69
C THR A 14 24.06 -7.45 32.39
N LEU A 15 23.26 -8.08 31.50
CA LEU A 15 23.77 -8.62 30.23
C LEU A 15 23.31 -7.89 28.96
N SER A 16 22.81 -6.68 29.03
CA SER A 16 22.31 -5.96 27.85
C SER A 16 23.10 -4.73 27.43
N LEU A 17 24.39 -4.62 27.76
CA LEU A 17 25.22 -3.46 27.37
C LEU A 17 26.60 -3.91 26.85
N ALA A 18 26.64 -4.73 25.80
CA ALA A 18 27.88 -4.92 25.04
C ALA A 18 27.56 -5.40 23.61
N GLY A 19 27.29 -4.47 22.72
CA GLY A 19 27.05 -4.73 21.29
C GLY A 19 27.20 -3.46 20.47
N CYS A 20 28.27 -2.69 20.72
CA CYS A 20 28.63 -1.59 19.84
C CYS A 20 29.68 -2.11 18.83
N GLY A 21 29.36 -2.04 17.53
CA GLY A 21 30.39 -1.95 16.49
C GLY A 21 30.56 -3.18 15.63
N LYS A 22 29.95 -3.14 14.44
CA LYS A 22 30.66 -3.23 13.15
C LYS A 22 29.66 -2.99 12.02
N LYS A 23 29.89 -1.93 11.25
CA LYS A 23 29.35 -1.82 9.89
C LYS A 23 29.86 -3.03 9.10
N ASN A 24 28.94 -3.84 8.66
CA ASN A 24 29.14 -4.69 7.50
C ASN A 24 28.05 -4.27 6.51
N ASP A 25 28.51 -3.60 5.46
CA ASP A 25 27.75 -3.43 4.23
C ASP A 25 27.47 -4.86 3.70
N THR A 26 26.27 -5.31 3.91
CA THR A 26 25.72 -6.44 3.19
C THR A 26 24.32 -5.97 2.82
N ASP A 27 24.09 -5.78 1.51
CA ASP A 27 22.78 -5.56 0.93
C ASP A 27 21.87 -6.71 1.38
N ALA A 28 21.19 -6.52 2.51
CA ALA A 28 19.99 -7.27 2.84
C ALA A 28 18.85 -6.59 2.08
N PRO A 29 17.92 -7.34 1.45
CA PRO A 29 16.69 -6.75 0.94
C PRO A 29 16.07 -5.94 2.08
N GLY A 30 15.70 -4.69 1.80
CA GLY A 30 15.16 -3.78 2.79
C GLY A 30 13.97 -4.45 3.46
N ASP A 31 13.84 -4.23 4.76
CA ASP A 31 12.68 -4.62 5.57
C ASP A 31 11.54 -3.66 5.14
N ASP A 32 10.95 -3.94 3.95
CA ASP A 32 9.95 -3.07 3.32
C ASP A 32 8.66 -2.95 4.14
N ASP A 33 8.50 -3.78 5.21
CA ASP A 33 7.32 -3.87 6.06
C ASP A 33 7.52 -3.32 7.47
N ALA A 34 8.60 -2.58 7.71
CA ALA A 34 8.91 -2.05 9.04
C ALA A 34 7.83 -1.05 9.50
N ILE A 35 7.22 -1.33 10.66
CA ILE A 35 6.29 -0.38 11.30
C ILE A 35 7.07 0.90 11.65
N PRO A 36 6.58 2.10 11.24
CA PRO A 36 7.22 3.35 11.58
C PRO A 36 7.42 3.51 13.09
N GLU A 37 8.61 3.89 13.54
CA GLU A 37 8.89 4.11 14.97
C GLU A 37 8.10 5.33 15.52
N THR A 38 7.86 6.31 14.66
CA THR A 38 7.11 7.53 15.01
C THR A 38 5.73 7.49 14.35
N PRO A 39 4.65 7.79 15.09
CA PRO A 39 3.31 7.83 14.51
C PRO A 39 3.21 8.78 13.32
N ILE A 40 2.70 8.27 12.20
CA ILE A 40 2.35 9.08 11.03
C ILE A 40 0.94 9.62 11.26
N LYS A 41 0.77 10.95 11.23
CA LYS A 41 -0.52 11.58 11.50
C LYS A 41 -1.13 12.15 10.22
N LEU A 42 -2.36 11.72 9.96
CA LEU A 42 -3.19 12.21 8.87
C LEU A 42 -4.51 12.75 9.44
N GLU A 43 -4.87 13.99 9.13
CA GLU A 43 -6.19 14.53 9.49
C GLU A 43 -7.29 13.79 8.73
N THR A 44 -7.10 13.59 7.44
CA THR A 44 -7.98 12.82 6.57
C THR A 44 -7.14 11.98 5.60
N LEU A 45 -7.53 10.74 5.42
CA LEU A 45 -7.02 9.87 4.36
C LEU A 45 -8.08 9.77 3.25
N HIS A 46 -7.76 10.26 2.06
CA HIS A 46 -8.63 10.15 0.88
C HIS A 46 -8.27 8.90 0.08
N VAL A 47 -9.21 7.97 -0.01
CA VAL A 47 -9.06 6.72 -0.76
C VAL A 47 -10.06 6.69 -1.91
N GLU A 48 -9.59 6.36 -3.10
CA GLU A 48 -10.46 6.23 -4.27
C GLU A 48 -10.32 4.86 -4.93
N PHE A 49 -11.46 4.31 -5.33
CA PHE A 49 -11.56 3.09 -6.12
C PHE A 49 -12.14 3.44 -7.50
N VAL A 50 -11.73 2.75 -8.53
CA VAL A 50 -12.40 2.83 -9.84
C VAL A 50 -13.71 2.08 -9.74
N LYS A 51 -14.81 2.72 -10.13
CA LYS A 51 -16.18 2.20 -10.00
C LYS A 51 -16.37 0.83 -10.69
N GLY A 52 -15.78 0.64 -11.88
CA GLY A 52 -15.97 -0.58 -12.65
C GLY A 52 -17.45 -0.86 -12.96
N GLU A 53 -17.83 -2.13 -13.05
CA GLU A 53 -19.20 -2.61 -13.28
C GLU A 53 -19.99 -2.89 -12.00
N ARG A 54 -19.49 -2.46 -10.82
CA ARG A 54 -20.07 -2.79 -9.52
C ARG A 54 -21.37 -2.07 -9.21
N ASP A 55 -22.18 -2.73 -8.38
CA ASP A 55 -23.37 -2.13 -7.80
C ASP A 55 -22.98 -0.98 -6.84
N VAL A 56 -23.74 0.10 -6.91
CA VAL A 56 -23.53 1.29 -6.07
C VAL A 56 -23.71 0.96 -4.58
N ASP A 57 -24.61 0.01 -4.27
CA ASP A 57 -24.89 -0.37 -2.88
C ASP A 57 -23.71 -1.13 -2.25
N ASP A 58 -23.03 -1.98 -3.00
CA ASP A 58 -21.80 -2.67 -2.55
C ASP A 58 -20.67 -1.67 -2.29
N LEU A 59 -20.53 -0.67 -3.16
CA LEU A 59 -19.54 0.40 -3.00
C LEU A 59 -19.83 1.28 -1.79
N LEU A 60 -21.09 1.57 -1.50
CA LEU A 60 -21.49 2.35 -0.33
C LEU A 60 -21.23 1.60 0.98
N ALA A 61 -21.39 0.27 0.98
CA ALA A 61 -21.06 -0.56 2.15
C ALA A 61 -19.56 -0.50 2.50
N LEU A 62 -18.69 -0.46 1.51
CA LEU A 62 -17.24 -0.31 1.72
C LEU A 62 -16.85 1.03 2.35
N LYS A 63 -17.61 2.10 2.07
CA LYS A 63 -17.34 3.44 2.60
C LYS A 63 -17.38 3.50 4.12
N ASP A 64 -18.29 2.77 4.74
CA ASP A 64 -18.51 2.82 6.19
C ASP A 64 -17.60 1.86 6.98
N THR A 65 -17.00 0.89 6.30
CA THR A 65 -16.24 -0.20 6.92
C THR A 65 -14.86 -0.43 6.31
N LEU A 66 -14.20 0.61 5.77
CA LEU A 66 -12.91 0.44 5.10
C LEU A 66 -11.88 -0.18 6.07
N PRO A 67 -11.58 -1.50 5.97
CA PRO A 67 -10.69 -2.18 6.90
C PRO A 67 -9.25 -1.68 6.79
N LEU A 68 -8.88 -1.06 5.68
CA LEU A 68 -7.58 -0.45 5.46
C LEU A 68 -7.23 0.58 6.55
N VAL A 69 -8.20 1.36 7.03
CA VAL A 69 -7.97 2.36 8.10
C VAL A 69 -7.59 1.68 9.41
N ALA A 70 -8.26 0.59 9.77
CA ALA A 70 -7.93 -0.18 10.97
C ALA A 70 -6.54 -0.82 10.85
N ALA A 71 -6.25 -1.45 9.72
CA ALA A 71 -4.96 -2.09 9.46
C ALA A 71 -3.79 -1.09 9.44
N LEU A 72 -3.99 0.13 8.92
CA LEU A 72 -3.02 1.22 8.99
C LEU A 72 -2.81 1.72 10.43
N SER A 73 -3.89 1.78 11.23
CA SER A 73 -3.79 2.19 12.64
C SER A 73 -2.95 1.20 13.46
N GLU A 74 -3.05 -0.09 13.17
CA GLU A 74 -2.20 -1.14 13.78
C GLU A 74 -0.72 -0.98 13.40
N ARG A 75 -0.42 -0.24 12.33
CA ARG A 75 0.92 0.05 11.82
C ARG A 75 1.40 1.47 12.14
N ASN A 76 0.90 2.02 13.22
CA ASN A 76 1.30 3.33 13.73
C ASN A 76 0.97 4.53 12.81
N VAL A 77 -0.13 4.41 12.04
CA VAL A 77 -0.70 5.52 11.26
C VAL A 77 -1.97 6.00 11.94
N GLU A 78 -1.94 7.20 12.51
CA GLU A 78 -3.08 7.84 13.17
C GLU A 78 -3.91 8.61 12.13
N ILE A 79 -5.12 8.15 11.84
CA ILE A 79 -6.03 8.74 10.85
C ILE A 79 -7.22 9.34 11.58
N GLY A 80 -7.42 10.66 11.45
CA GLY A 80 -8.53 11.37 12.06
C GLY A 80 -9.88 11.06 11.41
N SER A 81 -9.89 10.96 10.08
CA SER A 81 -11.05 10.56 9.29
C SER A 81 -10.60 9.91 7.97
N ALA A 82 -11.47 9.09 7.36
CA ALA A 82 -11.28 8.58 6.01
C ALA A 82 -12.41 9.05 5.10
N ALA A 83 -12.04 9.47 3.89
CA ALA A 83 -12.98 9.78 2.82
C ALA A 83 -12.78 8.77 1.70
N VAL A 84 -13.83 8.00 1.39
CA VAL A 84 -13.82 7.01 0.31
C VAL A 84 -14.65 7.53 -0.84
N THR A 85 -14.07 7.54 -2.03
CA THR A 85 -14.72 7.97 -3.27
C THR A 85 -14.58 6.90 -4.35
N PHE A 86 -15.38 7.06 -5.41
CA PHE A 86 -15.39 6.15 -6.56
C PHE A 86 -15.21 6.97 -7.83
N GLY A 87 -14.05 6.81 -8.46
CA GLY A 87 -13.73 7.45 -9.72
C GLY A 87 -14.60 6.91 -10.86
N THR A 88 -14.94 7.78 -11.79
CA THR A 88 -15.79 7.43 -12.95
C THR A 88 -15.06 6.61 -14.00
N SER A 89 -13.74 6.70 -14.03
CA SER A 89 -12.84 5.94 -14.89
C SER A 89 -11.45 5.81 -14.26
N ALA A 90 -10.64 4.89 -14.78
CA ALA A 90 -9.26 4.71 -14.36
C ALA A 90 -8.42 5.99 -14.58
N GLU A 91 -8.60 6.66 -15.70
CA GLU A 91 -7.90 7.90 -16.01
C GLU A 91 -8.30 9.05 -15.07
N ALA A 92 -9.60 9.15 -14.72
CA ALA A 92 -10.07 10.17 -13.78
C ALA A 92 -9.50 9.95 -12.38
N THR A 93 -9.43 8.70 -11.92
CA THR A 93 -8.81 8.32 -10.64
C THR A 93 -7.30 8.56 -10.65
N ALA A 94 -6.60 8.19 -11.72
CA ALA A 94 -5.17 8.48 -11.87
C ALA A 94 -4.89 10.00 -11.87
N GLN A 95 -5.72 10.79 -12.52
CA GLN A 95 -5.62 12.24 -12.51
C GLN A 95 -5.86 12.82 -11.11
N ALA A 96 -6.88 12.36 -10.39
CA ALA A 96 -7.19 12.80 -9.03
C ALA A 96 -6.03 12.49 -8.06
N LEU A 97 -5.39 11.32 -8.21
CA LEU A 97 -4.20 10.94 -7.47
C LEU A 97 -3.01 11.83 -7.85
N ALA A 98 -2.78 12.08 -9.13
CA ALA A 98 -1.70 12.93 -9.64
C ALA A 98 -1.84 14.40 -9.18
N ASP A 99 -3.06 14.91 -9.05
CA ASP A 99 -3.34 16.26 -8.56
C ASP A 99 -3.27 16.36 -7.03
N GLY A 100 -3.33 15.23 -6.31
CA GLY A 100 -3.28 15.17 -4.85
C GLY A 100 -4.63 15.42 -4.17
N SER A 101 -5.75 15.32 -4.90
CA SER A 101 -7.10 15.30 -4.33
C SER A 101 -7.46 13.95 -3.74
N VAL A 102 -6.73 12.90 -4.10
CA VAL A 102 -6.77 11.55 -3.56
C VAL A 102 -5.37 11.19 -3.04
N ASP A 103 -5.31 10.52 -1.90
CA ASP A 103 -4.05 10.09 -1.27
C ASP A 103 -3.61 8.70 -1.71
N VAL A 104 -4.57 7.77 -1.73
CA VAL A 104 -4.38 6.37 -2.12
C VAL A 104 -5.47 5.97 -3.10
N ALA A 105 -5.10 5.30 -4.17
CA ALA A 105 -6.06 4.81 -5.15
C ALA A 105 -5.82 3.34 -5.51
N PHE A 106 -6.92 2.64 -5.78
CA PHE A 106 -6.98 1.29 -6.34
C PHE A 106 -7.46 1.41 -7.79
N LEU A 107 -6.57 1.11 -8.74
CA LEU A 107 -6.82 1.37 -10.15
C LEU A 107 -5.98 0.43 -11.03
N PRO A 108 -6.35 0.25 -12.32
CA PRO A 108 -5.51 -0.50 -13.24
C PRO A 108 -4.09 0.07 -13.33
N LEU A 109 -3.09 -0.80 -13.32
CA LEU A 109 -1.67 -0.42 -13.37
C LEU A 109 -1.36 0.50 -14.55
N THR A 110 -1.97 0.24 -15.73
CA THR A 110 -1.74 1.02 -16.95
C THR A 110 -2.14 2.48 -16.81
N ALA A 111 -3.15 2.80 -15.99
CA ALA A 111 -3.56 4.17 -15.74
C ALA A 111 -2.52 4.99 -14.95
N CYS A 112 -1.56 4.33 -14.29
CA CYS A 112 -0.48 5.00 -13.57
C CYS A 112 0.67 5.45 -14.50
N PHE A 113 0.81 4.88 -15.70
CA PHE A 113 1.98 5.06 -16.55
C PHE A 113 2.21 6.50 -17.00
N ASP A 114 1.15 7.25 -17.26
CA ASP A 114 1.25 8.65 -17.69
C ASP A 114 1.53 9.62 -16.53
N HIS A 115 1.57 9.13 -15.30
CA HIS A 115 1.68 9.94 -14.08
C HIS A 115 2.88 9.57 -13.20
N GLU A 116 3.91 8.91 -13.72
CA GLU A 116 5.07 8.42 -12.95
C GLU A 116 5.78 9.51 -12.13
N ASP A 117 5.77 10.75 -12.59
CA ASP A 117 6.38 11.88 -11.88
C ASP A 117 5.60 12.30 -10.63
N THR A 118 4.30 11.99 -10.56
CA THR A 118 3.36 12.46 -9.52
C THR A 118 2.74 11.35 -8.69
N ILE A 119 2.88 10.10 -9.13
CA ILE A 119 2.36 8.91 -8.48
C ILE A 119 3.51 7.98 -8.09
N THR A 120 3.38 7.31 -6.94
CA THR A 120 4.23 6.19 -6.52
C THR A 120 3.38 4.92 -6.47
N LEU A 121 3.86 3.84 -7.06
CA LEU A 121 3.26 2.51 -6.84
C LEU A 121 3.65 2.04 -5.43
N ALA A 122 2.67 1.59 -4.66
CA ALA A 122 2.92 0.93 -3.39
C ALA A 122 2.93 -0.59 -3.58
N LEU A 123 1.93 -1.11 -4.29
CA LEU A 123 1.70 -2.53 -4.52
C LEU A 123 1.11 -2.72 -5.92
N VAL A 124 1.37 -3.87 -6.51
CA VAL A 124 0.75 -4.32 -7.76
C VAL A 124 0.28 -5.75 -7.57
N GLN A 125 -0.89 -6.07 -8.10
CA GLN A 125 -1.43 -7.42 -8.10
C GLN A 125 -0.42 -8.38 -8.74
N ASP A 126 -0.07 -9.42 -8.00
CA ASP A 126 0.73 -10.52 -8.55
C ASP A 126 -0.15 -11.30 -9.53
N ALA A 127 0.33 -11.44 -10.73
CA ALA A 127 -0.44 -12.04 -11.79
C ALA A 127 0.23 -13.33 -12.22
N ASP A 128 -0.55 -14.36 -12.43
CA ASP A 128 -0.10 -15.59 -13.06
C ASP A 128 0.52 -15.31 -14.43
N ASP A 129 1.47 -16.14 -14.83
CA ASP A 129 2.08 -16.07 -16.17
C ASP A 129 1.00 -16.02 -17.26
N GLY A 130 0.88 -14.87 -17.93
CA GLY A 130 -0.07 -14.66 -19.01
C GLY A 130 -1.22 -13.68 -18.72
N THR A 131 -1.33 -13.13 -17.51
CA THR A 131 -2.25 -12.02 -17.25
C THR A 131 -1.78 -10.78 -17.98
N ALA A 132 -2.63 -10.19 -18.81
CA ALA A 132 -2.33 -8.97 -19.52
C ALA A 132 -2.09 -7.81 -18.54
N ILE A 133 -1.23 -6.89 -18.90
CA ILE A 133 -0.84 -5.78 -17.99
C ILE A 133 -2.03 -4.86 -17.69
N GLU A 134 -2.96 -4.72 -18.63
CA GLU A 134 -4.19 -3.96 -18.50
C GLU A 134 -5.16 -4.53 -17.47
N ASP A 135 -5.04 -5.82 -17.16
CA ASP A 135 -5.90 -6.53 -16.20
C ASP A 135 -5.31 -6.52 -14.78
N ARG A 136 -4.12 -5.94 -14.60
CA ARG A 136 -3.47 -5.87 -13.28
C ARG A 136 -3.91 -4.65 -12.52
N GLU A 137 -4.31 -4.84 -11.27
CA GLU A 137 -4.60 -3.75 -10.34
C GLU A 137 -3.31 -3.25 -9.66
N ALA A 138 -3.27 -1.96 -9.41
CA ALA A 138 -2.24 -1.30 -8.62
C ALA A 138 -2.86 -0.56 -7.44
N ILE A 139 -2.13 -0.51 -6.34
CA ILE A 139 -2.36 0.41 -5.24
C ILE A 139 -1.30 1.49 -5.32
N ALA A 140 -1.73 2.71 -5.58
CA ALA A 140 -0.85 3.83 -5.84
C ALA A 140 -1.10 4.99 -4.87
N VAL A 141 -0.08 5.79 -4.65
CA VAL A 141 -0.04 6.89 -3.68
C VAL A 141 0.40 8.17 -4.37
N THR A 142 -0.24 9.29 -4.03
CA THR A 142 0.16 10.60 -4.55
C THR A 142 1.50 11.07 -3.98
N LYS A 143 2.37 11.65 -4.82
CA LYS A 143 3.57 12.37 -4.39
C LYS A 143 3.30 13.80 -3.90
N LYS A 144 2.06 14.29 -4.06
CA LYS A 144 1.66 15.66 -3.66
C LYS A 144 1.46 15.81 -2.16
N ASN A 145 0.90 14.80 -1.51
CA ASN A 145 0.79 14.77 -0.04
C ASN A 145 2.08 14.23 0.56
N LYS A 146 2.87 15.11 1.18
CA LYS A 146 4.19 14.77 1.72
C LYS A 146 4.17 13.78 2.86
N THR A 147 3.04 13.59 3.52
CA THR A 147 2.89 12.61 4.60
C THR A 147 2.71 11.20 4.05
N VAL A 148 1.86 11.04 3.03
CA VAL A 148 1.62 9.72 2.42
C VAL A 148 2.72 9.31 1.43
N ALA A 149 3.49 10.27 0.92
CA ALA A 149 4.63 10.02 0.03
C ALA A 149 5.91 9.61 0.76
N THR A 150 5.85 9.28 2.04
CA THR A 150 7.02 8.86 2.83
C THR A 150 7.21 7.34 2.76
N ASP A 151 8.46 6.88 2.82
CA ASP A 151 8.77 5.45 2.88
C ASP A 151 8.06 4.76 4.06
N GLY A 152 7.96 5.45 5.21
CA GLY A 152 7.25 4.94 6.37
C GLY A 152 5.76 4.73 6.13
N PHE A 153 5.08 5.62 5.41
CA PHE A 153 3.67 5.41 5.04
C PHE A 153 3.52 4.29 4.01
N LEU A 154 4.40 4.25 3.01
CA LEU A 154 4.39 3.19 2.00
C LEU A 154 4.61 1.81 2.63
N ALA A 155 5.56 1.68 3.56
CA ALA A 155 5.78 0.45 4.31
C ALA A 155 4.54 0.06 5.15
N ALA A 156 3.94 1.03 5.87
CA ALA A 156 2.72 0.79 6.63
C ALA A 156 1.54 0.36 5.73
N LEU A 157 1.40 0.98 4.55
CA LEU A 157 0.36 0.64 3.57
C LEU A 157 0.54 -0.77 3.02
N ARG A 158 1.76 -1.12 2.61
CA ARG A 158 2.10 -2.47 2.12
C ARG A 158 1.74 -3.54 3.15
N GLY A 159 2.27 -3.40 4.34
CA GLY A 159 1.99 -4.37 5.39
C GLY A 159 0.52 -4.39 5.85
N ALA A 160 -0.22 -3.26 5.76
CA ALA A 160 -1.66 -3.24 6.04
C ALA A 160 -2.44 -4.04 4.99
N VAL A 161 -2.12 -3.87 3.70
CA VAL A 161 -2.74 -4.62 2.60
C VAL A 161 -2.40 -6.11 2.70
N GLU A 162 -1.14 -6.46 2.96
CA GLU A 162 -0.72 -7.85 3.16
C GLU A 162 -1.49 -8.54 4.28
N ALA A 163 -1.64 -7.87 5.44
CA ALA A 163 -2.42 -8.40 6.55
C ALA A 163 -3.90 -8.60 6.18
N LEU A 164 -4.49 -7.71 5.40
CA LEU A 164 -5.87 -7.83 4.93
C LEU A 164 -6.02 -8.93 3.88
N CYS A 165 -5.06 -9.13 2.99
CA CYS A 165 -5.08 -10.21 2.01
C CYS A 165 -4.91 -11.60 2.65
N ALA A 166 -4.29 -11.68 3.83
CA ALA A 166 -4.17 -12.91 4.60
C ALA A 166 -5.50 -13.34 5.27
N ASP A 167 -6.50 -12.46 5.32
CA ASP A 167 -7.83 -12.69 5.89
C ASP A 167 -8.90 -12.65 4.80
N GLU A 168 -9.80 -13.65 4.76
CA GLU A 168 -10.83 -13.75 3.71
C GLU A 168 -11.78 -12.54 3.71
N GLU A 169 -12.19 -12.04 4.89
CA GLU A 169 -13.08 -10.87 4.98
C GLU A 169 -12.35 -9.58 4.57
N GLY A 170 -11.11 -9.43 4.99
CA GLY A 170 -10.26 -8.29 4.64
C GLY A 170 -9.95 -8.24 3.15
N SER A 171 -9.60 -9.39 2.59
CA SER A 171 -9.34 -9.54 1.16
C SER A 171 -10.56 -9.21 0.31
N ALA A 172 -11.74 -9.74 0.66
CA ALA A 172 -12.99 -9.43 -0.03
C ALA A 172 -13.36 -7.93 0.02
N ALA A 173 -13.02 -7.24 1.11
CA ALA A 173 -13.28 -5.82 1.27
C ALA A 173 -12.28 -4.93 0.51
N LEU A 174 -11.02 -5.38 0.31
CA LEU A 174 -10.05 -4.69 -0.53
C LEU A 174 -10.25 -5.01 -2.01
N SER A 175 -10.50 -6.30 -2.29
CA SER A 175 -10.71 -6.76 -3.64
C SER A 175 -12.02 -6.21 -4.17
N LEU A 176 -11.91 -5.33 -5.08
CA LEU A 176 -13.01 -4.95 -5.93
C LEU A 176 -13.27 -6.04 -6.99
N TYR A 177 -12.51 -7.09 -7.05
CA TYR A 177 -12.60 -8.21 -8.00
C TYR A 177 -12.87 -9.51 -7.25
N GLU A 178 -13.46 -10.51 -7.92
CA GLU A 178 -13.99 -11.74 -7.30
C GLU A 178 -12.92 -12.67 -6.69
N ALA A 179 -11.64 -12.45 -6.98
CA ALA A 179 -10.54 -13.20 -6.41
C ALA A 179 -9.78 -12.33 -5.42
N ALA A 180 -9.41 -12.88 -4.27
CA ALA A 180 -8.47 -12.24 -3.36
C ALA A 180 -7.12 -12.06 -4.07
N PRO A 181 -6.71 -10.85 -4.45
CA PRO A 181 -5.48 -10.67 -5.18
C PRO A 181 -4.30 -10.83 -4.23
N ASP A 182 -3.30 -11.57 -4.66
CA ASP A 182 -1.98 -11.47 -4.07
C ASP A 182 -1.35 -10.17 -4.58
N TYR A 183 -0.97 -9.28 -3.67
CA TYR A 183 -0.25 -8.06 -3.99
C TYR A 183 1.24 -8.22 -3.65
N ARG A 184 2.10 -7.65 -4.49
CA ARG A 184 3.53 -7.55 -4.22
C ARG A 184 3.99 -6.09 -4.27
N SER A 185 5.02 -5.79 -3.51
CA SER A 185 5.73 -4.52 -3.61
C SER A 185 6.28 -4.33 -5.03
N ALA A 186 6.11 -3.15 -5.60
CA ALA A 186 6.58 -2.84 -6.95
C ALA A 186 6.87 -1.35 -7.11
N GLU A 187 7.80 -1.06 -8.03
CA GLU A 187 8.11 0.29 -8.48
C GLU A 187 7.73 0.45 -9.96
N MET A 188 7.51 1.69 -10.40
CA MET A 188 7.16 1.99 -11.79
C MET A 188 8.24 1.49 -12.77
N SER A 189 9.50 1.51 -12.36
CA SER A 189 10.65 1.01 -13.11
C SER A 189 10.59 -0.49 -13.43
N ASP A 190 9.91 -1.28 -12.60
CA ASP A 190 9.76 -2.73 -12.79
C ASP A 190 8.95 -3.06 -14.04
N PHE A 191 8.14 -2.12 -14.50
CA PHE A 191 7.23 -2.26 -15.64
C PHE A 191 7.70 -1.51 -16.90
N ALA A 192 8.95 -1.09 -16.98
CA ALA A 192 9.44 -0.27 -18.09
C ALA A 192 9.27 -0.97 -19.47
N SER A 193 9.44 -2.27 -19.54
CA SER A 193 9.30 -3.06 -20.76
C SER A 193 7.85 -3.22 -21.19
N GLU A 194 6.99 -3.55 -20.23
CA GLU A 194 5.56 -3.73 -20.43
C GLU A 194 4.89 -2.41 -20.80
N ARG A 195 5.27 -1.33 -20.14
CA ARG A 195 4.85 0.03 -20.47
C ARG A 195 5.18 0.40 -21.91
N ALA A 196 6.44 0.18 -22.33
CA ALA A 196 6.84 0.49 -23.70
C ALA A 196 6.09 -0.34 -24.75
N ALA A 197 5.73 -1.59 -24.44
CA ALA A 197 4.89 -2.42 -25.28
C ALA A 197 3.47 -1.89 -25.37
N TYR A 198 2.85 -1.57 -24.23
CA TYR A 198 1.51 -1.01 -24.12
C TYR A 198 1.35 0.32 -24.86
N GLU A 199 2.29 1.26 -24.69
CA GLU A 199 2.31 2.55 -25.39
C GLU A 199 2.40 2.37 -26.91
N LYS A 200 3.18 1.40 -27.38
CA LYS A 200 3.30 1.10 -28.80
C LYS A 200 2.00 0.53 -29.39
N GLU A 201 1.33 -0.36 -28.68
CA GLU A 201 0.05 -0.94 -29.11
C GLU A 201 -1.04 0.13 -29.13
N SER A 202 -1.15 0.94 -28.08
CA SER A 202 -2.12 2.04 -27.97
C SER A 202 -1.93 3.08 -29.05
N SER A 203 -0.68 3.42 -29.42
CA SER A 203 -0.39 4.37 -30.50
C SER A 203 -0.58 3.76 -31.90
N GLY A 204 -0.43 2.45 -32.06
CA GLY A 204 -0.67 1.74 -33.31
C GLY A 204 -2.13 1.51 -33.66
N ALA A 205 -3.03 1.56 -32.68
CA ALA A 205 -4.47 1.40 -32.87
C ALA A 205 -5.18 2.66 -33.43
N ILE A 206 -4.46 3.79 -33.53
CA ILE A 206 -5.00 5.08 -34.00
C ILE A 206 -4.76 5.29 -35.53
N ASN A 207 -4.13 4.35 -36.23
CA ASN A 207 -3.95 4.36 -37.69
C ASN A 207 -4.90 3.34 -38.35
#